data_78608a245a461c4eb5e900f807aa6b4b
#
_entry.id   78608a245a461c4eb5e900f807aa6b4b
#
_cell.length_a   1.000
_cell.length_b   1.000
_cell.length_c   1.000
_cell.angle_alpha   90.00
_cell.angle_beta   90.00
_cell.angle_gamma   90.00
#
_symmetry.space_group_name_H-M   'P 1'
#
loop_
_entity.id
_entity.type
_entity.pdbx_description
1 polymer ?
#
loop_
_entity_poly.entity_id
_entity_poly.type
_entity_poly.pdbx_seq_one_letter_code
_entity_poly.pdbx_strand_id
1 'polypeptide(L)'
;MTLDLGAEPPVNTDTLGAVRAVLIHALELSQTPDELQPDTALFGALPELDSFGVVSLVGALEDRFDITIDDDEFGAELFETVGTLTDFVDAKLA
;
A
#
# COMPACT_ATOMS: atom_id res chain seq x y z
N MET A 1 20.92 -8.53 -19.46
CA MET A 1 20.80 -8.11 -18.83
C MET A 1 20.60 -7.07 -18.69
N THR A 2 20.23 -6.64 -18.44
CA THR A 2 20.00 -5.68 -18.32
C THR A 2 20.10 -5.01 -17.45
N LEU A 3 20.29 -4.37 -17.33
CA LEU A 3 20.44 -3.75 -16.59
C LEU A 3 19.88 -2.79 -16.36
N ASP A 4 19.27 -2.36 -15.65
CA ASP A 4 18.68 -1.51 -15.26
C ASP A 4 19.29 -0.56 -14.82
N LEU A 5 20.24 -0.38 -14.85
CA LEU A 5 20.93 0.63 -14.79
C LEU A 5 20.59 1.67 -13.96
N GLY A 6 20.28 1.58 -12.86
CA GLY A 6 20.06 2.64 -11.97
C GLY A 6 18.70 3.19 -12.00
N ALA A 7 17.95 2.70 -12.87
CA ALA A 7 16.62 3.16 -12.90
C ALA A 7 15.76 2.37 -11.95
N GLU A 8 16.30 2.05 -10.78
CA GLU A 8 15.60 1.30 -9.89
C GLU A 8 14.36 1.97 -9.45
N PRO A 9 13.17 1.40 -9.49
CA PRO A 9 11.97 2.03 -8.96
C PRO A 9 12.12 2.19 -7.47
N PRO A 10 11.51 3.22 -6.89
CA PRO A 10 11.57 3.42 -5.45
C PRO A 10 10.83 2.37 -4.66
N VAL A 11 9.93 1.60 -5.27
CA VAL A 11 9.18 0.55 -4.58
C VAL A 11 9.33 -0.77 -5.30
N ASN A 12 9.17 -1.85 -4.55
CA ASN A 12 9.22 -3.18 -5.10
C ASN A 12 7.96 -3.43 -5.93
N THR A 13 8.13 -3.76 -7.19
CA THR A 13 7.00 -3.92 -8.10
C THR A 13 6.07 -5.05 -7.69
N ASP A 14 6.61 -6.14 -7.18
CA ASP A 14 5.78 -7.26 -6.75
C ASP A 14 4.96 -6.88 -5.53
N THR A 15 5.58 -6.20 -4.56
CA THR A 15 4.87 -5.73 -3.39
C THR A 15 3.83 -4.70 -3.79
N LEU A 16 4.18 -3.81 -4.70
CA LEU A 16 3.27 -2.78 -5.17
C LEU A 16 2.00 -3.40 -5.76
N GLY A 17 2.17 -4.40 -6.61
CA GLY A 17 1.02 -5.06 -7.22
C GLY A 17 0.12 -5.70 -6.18
N ALA A 18 0.71 -6.34 -5.18
CA ALA A 18 -0.08 -6.98 -4.13
C ALA A 18 -0.78 -5.94 -3.26
N VAL A 19 -0.09 -4.82 -2.96
CA VAL A 19 -0.69 -3.74 -2.17
C VAL A 19 -1.87 -3.14 -2.93
N ARG A 20 -1.72 -2.94 -4.23
CA ARG A 20 -2.82 -2.44 -5.04
C ARG A 20 -4.04 -3.36 -4.96
N ALA A 21 -3.81 -4.66 -5.05
CA ALA A 21 -4.90 -5.62 -4.98
C ALA A 21 -5.59 -5.58 -3.62
N VAL A 22 -4.81 -5.46 -2.55
CA VAL A 22 -5.37 -5.38 -1.21
C VAL A 22 -6.19 -4.12 -1.05
N LEU A 23 -5.68 -2.99 -1.54
CA LEU A 23 -6.40 -1.72 -1.45
C LEU A 23 -7.75 -1.81 -2.13
N ILE A 24 -7.75 -2.31 -3.35
CA ILE A 24 -8.98 -2.39 -4.13
C ILE A 24 -9.98 -3.32 -3.45
N HIS A 25 -9.51 -4.45 -2.97
CA HIS A 25 -10.39 -5.43 -2.36
C HIS A 25 -10.90 -4.96 -1.00
N ALA A 26 -10.01 -4.49 -0.15
CA ALA A 26 -10.37 -4.12 1.22
C ALA A 26 -11.27 -2.89 1.27
N LEU A 27 -11.01 -1.93 0.40
CA LEU A 27 -11.78 -0.69 0.37
C LEU A 27 -12.87 -0.68 -0.69
N GLU A 28 -12.96 -1.77 -1.45
CA GLU A 28 -13.96 -1.91 -2.51
C GLU A 28 -13.88 -0.74 -3.49
N LEU A 29 -12.67 -0.46 -3.93
CA LEU A 29 -12.45 0.67 -4.82
C LEU A 29 -12.93 0.34 -6.22
N SER A 30 -13.37 1.36 -6.93
CA SER A 30 -13.75 1.20 -8.32
C SER A 30 -12.58 1.42 -9.28
N GLN A 31 -11.45 1.88 -8.75
CA GLN A 31 -10.27 2.09 -9.57
C GLN A 31 -9.64 0.77 -9.98
N THR A 32 -8.97 0.77 -11.12
CA THR A 32 -8.18 -0.38 -11.54
C THR A 32 -6.79 -0.29 -10.89
N PRO A 33 -6.04 -1.39 -10.83
CA PRO A 33 -4.70 -1.34 -10.24
C PRO A 33 -3.80 -0.32 -10.93
N ASP A 34 -3.95 -0.14 -12.24
CA ASP A 34 -3.12 0.81 -12.97
C ASP A 34 -3.34 2.24 -12.52
N GLU A 35 -4.49 2.54 -11.97
CA GLU A 35 -4.82 3.88 -11.52
C GLU A 35 -4.20 4.18 -10.16
N LEU A 36 -3.71 3.17 -9.47
CA LEU A 36 -3.07 3.35 -8.17
C LEU A 36 -1.56 3.41 -8.35
N GLN A 37 -1.08 4.58 -8.71
CA GLN A 37 0.34 4.81 -8.93
C GLN A 37 1.06 4.96 -7.59
N PRO A 38 2.38 4.77 -7.54
CA PRO A 38 3.10 4.94 -6.27
C PRO A 38 2.91 6.30 -5.62
N ASP A 39 2.73 7.35 -6.42
CA ASP A 39 2.53 8.69 -5.88
C ASP A 39 1.06 9.04 -5.70
N THR A 40 0.15 8.10 -5.91
CA THR A 40 -1.27 8.33 -5.70
C THR A 40 -1.54 8.51 -4.22
N ALA A 41 -2.16 9.62 -3.86
CA ALA A 41 -2.51 9.91 -2.48
C ALA A 41 -3.62 8.98 -2.02
N LEU A 42 -3.53 8.55 -0.79
CA LEU A 42 -4.54 7.67 -0.20
C LEU A 42 -5.34 8.40 0.86
N PHE A 43 -4.71 8.72 1.98
CA PHE A 43 -5.41 9.33 3.10
C PHE A 43 -5.83 10.75 2.73
N GLY A 44 -7.11 11.01 2.86
CA GLY A 44 -7.64 12.32 2.50
C GLY A 44 -8.08 12.42 1.05
N ALA A 45 -7.57 11.55 0.19
CA ALA A 45 -7.95 11.55 -1.23
C ALA A 45 -9.02 10.52 -1.53
N LEU A 46 -9.03 9.43 -0.77
CA LEU A 46 -10.03 8.37 -0.96
C LEU A 46 -11.07 8.45 0.14
N PRO A 47 -12.32 8.70 -0.21
CA PRO A 47 -13.37 8.75 0.83
C PRO A 47 -13.55 7.40 1.53
N GLU A 48 -13.18 6.33 0.85
CA GLU A 48 -13.27 4.99 1.44
C GLU A 48 -12.27 4.77 2.56
N LEU A 49 -11.21 5.56 2.60
CA LEU A 49 -10.18 5.42 3.62
C LEU A 49 -10.50 6.32 4.82
N ASP A 50 -11.54 5.95 5.52
CA ASP A 50 -11.94 6.61 6.76
C ASP A 50 -11.49 5.70 7.92
N SER A 51 -11.96 5.97 9.12
CA SER A 51 -11.54 5.20 10.29
C SER A 51 -11.81 3.71 10.13
N PHE A 52 -12.98 3.39 9.61
CA PHE A 52 -13.33 2.00 9.39
C PHE A 52 -12.48 1.40 8.26
N GLY A 53 -12.28 2.17 7.21
CA GLY A 53 -11.47 1.72 6.09
C GLY A 53 -10.03 1.44 6.50
N VAL A 54 -9.47 2.28 7.37
CA VAL A 54 -8.11 2.07 7.85
C VAL A 54 -8.01 0.74 8.59
N VAL A 55 -8.97 0.45 9.48
CA VAL A 55 -8.96 -0.79 10.24
C VAL A 55 -9.08 -1.99 9.31
N SER A 56 -9.98 -1.89 8.33
CA SER A 56 -10.17 -2.97 7.35
C SER A 56 -8.91 -3.19 6.54
N LEU A 57 -8.28 -2.09 6.10
CA LEU A 57 -7.09 -2.19 5.28
C LEU A 57 -5.93 -2.79 6.06
N VAL A 58 -5.76 -2.37 7.30
CA VAL A 58 -4.67 -2.89 8.13
C VAL A 58 -4.85 -4.38 8.34
N GLY A 59 -6.06 -4.81 8.67
CA GLY A 59 -6.33 -6.23 8.84
C GLY A 59 -6.07 -7.03 7.58
N ALA A 60 -6.46 -6.47 6.43
CA ALA A 60 -6.24 -7.15 5.16
C ALA A 60 -4.76 -7.24 4.82
N LEU A 61 -3.99 -6.20 5.12
CA LEU A 61 -2.55 -6.22 4.88
C LEU A 61 -1.86 -7.24 5.76
N GLU A 62 -2.24 -7.30 7.03
CA GLU A 62 -1.65 -8.26 7.95
C GLU A 62 -1.93 -9.69 7.49
N ASP A 63 -3.15 -9.92 7.04
CA ASP A 63 -3.55 -11.24 6.59
C ASP A 63 -2.89 -11.62 5.28
N ARG A 64 -2.86 -10.68 4.35
CA ARG A 64 -2.34 -10.95 3.02
C ARG A 64 -0.83 -11.19 3.02
N PHE A 65 -0.11 -10.44 3.83
CA PHE A 65 1.35 -10.49 3.84
C PHE A 65 1.92 -11.22 5.07
N ASP A 66 1.05 -11.67 5.96
CA ASP A 66 1.45 -12.37 7.18
C ASP A 66 2.43 -11.50 7.98
N ILE A 67 2.05 -10.25 8.20
CA ILE A 67 2.84 -9.29 8.96
C ILE A 67 2.00 -8.76 10.09
N THR A 68 2.66 -8.09 11.03
CA THR A 68 1.98 -7.47 12.16
C THR A 68 2.24 -5.96 12.09
N ILE A 69 1.20 -5.17 12.18
CA ILE A 69 1.28 -3.72 12.17
C ILE A 69 0.88 -3.24 13.55
N ASP A 70 1.84 -2.67 14.28
CA ASP A 70 1.58 -2.19 15.63
C ASP A 70 0.85 -0.85 15.62
N ASP A 71 0.14 -0.57 16.70
CA ASP A 71 -0.62 0.68 16.80
C ASP A 71 0.27 1.90 16.62
N ASP A 72 1.48 1.87 17.11
CA ASP A 72 2.37 3.02 17.01
C ASP A 72 2.98 3.17 15.61
N GLU A 73 2.74 2.21 14.75
CA GLU A 73 3.15 2.31 13.35
C GLU A 73 2.06 2.93 12.49
N PHE A 74 0.85 3.05 13.03
CA PHE A 74 -0.24 3.69 12.32
C PHE A 74 -0.03 5.19 12.32
N GLY A 75 -0.36 5.82 11.25
CA GLY A 75 -0.32 7.27 11.20
C GLY A 75 -0.67 7.71 9.80
N ALA A 76 -0.94 9.00 9.66
CA ALA A 76 -1.27 9.54 8.35
C ALA A 76 -0.13 9.29 7.37
N GLU A 77 1.10 9.27 7.86
CA GLU A 77 2.26 9.07 7.01
C GLU A 77 2.26 7.71 6.35
N LEU A 78 1.79 6.69 7.04
CA LEU A 78 1.75 5.34 6.49
C LEU A 78 0.85 5.27 5.27
N PHE A 79 -0.25 6.00 5.32
CA PHE A 79 -1.25 5.99 4.27
C PHE A 79 -1.20 7.21 3.38
N GLU A 80 -0.05 7.87 3.32
CA GLU A 80 0.07 9.08 2.53
C GLU A 80 -0.08 8.79 1.05
N THR A 81 0.65 7.81 0.55
CA THR A 81 0.56 7.40 -0.84
C THR A 81 0.63 5.89 -0.93
N VAL A 82 0.32 5.38 -2.12
CA VAL A 82 0.45 3.96 -2.41
C VAL A 82 1.90 3.52 -2.20
N GLY A 83 2.85 4.35 -2.63
CA GLY A 83 4.27 4.04 -2.50
C GLY A 83 4.72 3.97 -1.07
N THR A 84 4.25 4.90 -0.22
CA THR A 84 4.59 4.91 1.19
C THR A 84 4.12 3.62 1.86
N LEU A 85 2.89 3.22 1.55
CA LEU A 85 2.33 2.00 2.10
C LEU A 85 3.10 0.77 1.60
N THR A 86 3.44 0.77 0.32
CA THR A 86 4.19 -0.33 -0.27
C THR A 86 5.56 -0.46 0.36
N ASP A 87 6.25 0.65 0.58
CA ASP A 87 7.56 0.64 1.22
C ASP A 87 7.48 0.08 2.63
N PHE A 88 6.43 0.44 3.36
CA PHE A 88 6.23 -0.05 4.71
C PHE A 88 6.06 -1.58 4.70
N VAL A 89 5.21 -2.07 3.81
CA VAL A 89 4.96 -3.51 3.70
C VAL A 89 6.24 -4.23 3.31
N ASP A 90 6.97 -3.67 2.35
CA ASP A 90 8.20 -4.28 1.87
C ASP A 90 9.23 -4.37 2.99
N ALA A 91 9.32 -3.36 3.82
CA ALA A 91 10.22 -3.36 4.98
C ALA A 91 9.82 -4.44 5.97
N LYS A 92 8.52 -4.67 6.15
CA LYS A 92 8.06 -5.72 7.04
C LYS A 92 8.38 -7.11 6.52
N LEU A 93 8.43 -7.24 5.20
CA LEU A 93 8.71 -8.53 4.58
C LEU A 93 10.20 -8.84 4.49
N ALA A 94 11.03 -7.84 4.65
CA ALA A 94 12.48 -8.00 4.50
C ALA A 94 13.12 -8.79 5.63
#